data_9cff6d3d3cc34fb4b5d9e4fac65bad59
#
_entry.id   9cff6d3d3cc34fb4b5d9e4fac65bad59
#
_cell.length_a   1.000
_cell.length_b   1.000
_cell.length_c   1.000
_cell.angle_alpha   90.00
_cell.angle_beta   90.00
_cell.angle_gamma   90.00
#
_symmetry.space_group_name_H-M   'P 1'
#
loop_
_entity.id
_entity.type
_entity.pdbx_description
1 polymer ?
#
loop_
_entity_poly.entity_id
_entity_poly.type
_entity_poly.pdbx_seq_one_letter_code
_entity_poly.pdbx_strand_id
1 'polypeptide(L)'
;MSNPVVAVAMSGGVDSSLACALLLEKGFRVFGITMRIPVESKKAEDAAEDAKKVCDRLGVPHYLVDLTCEFEKEVVSPFVEAYSRGVTPNPCVICNPRIKFGHLLERSLGLGAEYLATGHYARAGRVDLKTQELVENHVVAGLCKDHSTDDVERSLSPRTYLARGKDKGRDQSYVLYGLDQNMLRHAMFPLGNLTKSTVREMAKDIGLDVAEKPESQEICFIAQKNYKEFLRHKRVSETPGLIVDTSGRVLGRHNGIVNYTVGQRKGLGIESTCPLHVIHIDAKENKIVVGRREEAYASACYIGSLNFITVDEPDSPVHGTCMVRYRGQEVEATLYPRPFSPQESDPIETECGVVLSESDVARVEFSIPLFAVTPGQSLVFYQGSYVYGGGTILETVHGTSLDI
;
A
#
# COMPACT_ATOMS: atom_id res chain seq x y z
N MET A 1 -24.36 5.88 -27.43
CA MET A 1 -23.56 6.55 -26.38
C MET A 1 -22.09 6.45 -26.76
N SER A 2 -21.28 7.46 -26.49
CA SER A 2 -19.84 7.39 -26.76
C SER A 2 -19.15 6.42 -25.79
N ASN A 3 -18.13 5.67 -26.27
CA ASN A 3 -17.36 4.79 -25.39
C ASN A 3 -16.73 5.58 -24.23
N PRO A 4 -16.72 5.03 -22.99
CA PRO A 4 -16.11 5.71 -21.85
C PRO A 4 -14.64 6.07 -22.11
N VAL A 5 -14.23 7.20 -21.55
CA VAL A 5 -12.84 7.68 -21.66
C VAL A 5 -12.04 7.22 -20.44
N VAL A 6 -10.92 6.56 -20.69
CA VAL A 6 -10.05 6.03 -19.63
C VAL A 6 -8.65 6.66 -19.73
N ALA A 7 -8.21 7.30 -18.65
CA ALA A 7 -6.82 7.66 -18.48
C ALA A 7 -6.03 6.44 -17.97
N VAL A 8 -4.89 6.14 -18.57
CA VAL A 8 -3.99 5.07 -18.09
C VAL A 8 -2.74 5.68 -17.48
N ALA A 9 -2.51 5.42 -16.19
CA ALA A 9 -1.30 5.86 -15.51
C ALA A 9 -0.09 5.09 -16.05
N MET A 10 0.68 5.75 -16.91
CA MET A 10 1.82 5.18 -17.62
C MET A 10 3.12 5.39 -16.83
N SER A 11 3.81 4.31 -16.50
CA SER A 11 5.09 4.31 -15.77
C SER A 11 6.30 3.96 -16.65
N GLY A 12 6.08 3.77 -17.96
CA GLY A 12 7.12 3.26 -18.87
C GLY A 12 7.50 1.79 -18.64
N GLY A 13 6.74 1.06 -17.81
CA GLY A 13 6.92 -0.37 -17.57
C GLY A 13 5.89 -1.23 -18.32
N VAL A 14 6.16 -2.54 -18.41
CA VAL A 14 5.32 -3.50 -19.16
C VAL A 14 3.87 -3.54 -18.66
N ASP A 15 3.65 -3.41 -17.34
CA ASP A 15 2.32 -3.55 -16.75
C ASP A 15 1.37 -2.42 -17.18
N SER A 16 1.79 -1.16 -17.06
CA SER A 16 0.99 -0.03 -17.50
C SER A 16 0.78 -0.01 -19.02
N SER A 17 1.79 -0.44 -19.77
CA SER A 17 1.73 -0.52 -21.23
C SER A 17 0.72 -1.56 -21.71
N LEU A 18 0.73 -2.76 -21.12
CA LEU A 18 -0.26 -3.78 -21.45
C LEU A 18 -1.67 -3.37 -20.99
N ALA A 19 -1.80 -2.75 -19.81
CA ALA A 19 -3.09 -2.24 -19.35
C ALA A 19 -3.71 -1.26 -20.36
N CYS A 20 -2.90 -0.38 -20.96
CA CYS A 20 -3.33 0.53 -22.02
C CYS A 20 -3.81 -0.23 -23.26
N ALA A 21 -3.03 -1.20 -23.75
CA ALA A 21 -3.38 -1.99 -24.93
C ALA A 21 -4.68 -2.79 -24.75
N LEU A 22 -4.85 -3.44 -23.57
CA LEU A 22 -6.06 -4.19 -23.25
C LEU A 22 -7.34 -3.34 -23.23
N LEU A 23 -7.24 -2.11 -22.75
CA LEU A 23 -8.39 -1.19 -22.74
C LEU A 23 -8.74 -0.71 -24.15
N LEU A 24 -7.74 -0.48 -25.00
CA LEU A 24 -7.97 -0.18 -26.42
C LEU A 24 -8.64 -1.35 -27.14
N GLU A 25 -8.16 -2.58 -26.93
CA GLU A 25 -8.74 -3.79 -27.52
C GLU A 25 -10.22 -3.96 -27.11
N LYS A 26 -10.55 -3.61 -25.87
CA LYS A 26 -11.93 -3.59 -25.36
C LYS A 26 -12.78 -2.42 -25.90
N GLY A 27 -12.20 -1.56 -26.74
CA GLY A 27 -12.86 -0.46 -27.41
C GLY A 27 -13.08 0.79 -26.57
N PHE A 28 -12.37 0.97 -25.44
CA PHE A 28 -12.39 2.23 -24.70
C PHE A 28 -11.67 3.34 -25.48
N ARG A 29 -12.07 4.58 -25.22
CA ARG A 29 -11.29 5.76 -25.62
C ARG A 29 -10.19 5.95 -24.58
N VAL A 30 -8.92 5.83 -24.96
CA VAL A 30 -7.81 5.81 -24.02
C VAL A 30 -6.85 6.97 -24.28
N PHE A 31 -6.29 7.54 -23.22
CA PHE A 31 -5.09 8.34 -23.25
C PHE A 31 -4.13 7.93 -22.13
N GLY A 32 -2.82 8.06 -22.39
CA GLY A 32 -1.78 7.85 -21.39
C GLY A 32 -1.57 9.11 -20.55
N ILE A 33 -1.33 8.94 -19.25
CA ILE A 33 -0.95 10.02 -18.35
C ILE A 33 0.23 9.58 -17.50
N THR A 34 1.30 10.38 -17.48
CA THR A 34 2.50 10.12 -16.68
C THR A 34 2.67 11.24 -15.67
N MET A 35 2.90 10.88 -14.40
CA MET A 35 3.21 11.84 -13.36
C MET A 35 4.73 12.09 -13.28
N ARG A 36 5.14 13.35 -13.27
CA ARG A 36 6.49 13.74 -12.86
C ARG A 36 6.50 13.82 -11.33
N ILE A 37 7.48 13.17 -10.72
CA ILE A 37 7.71 13.15 -9.26
C ILE A 37 9.18 13.51 -8.99
N PRO A 38 9.54 13.94 -7.76
CA PRO A 38 10.92 14.31 -7.43
C PRO A 38 11.80 13.06 -7.34
N VAL A 39 12.39 12.67 -8.45
CA VAL A 39 13.37 11.58 -8.51
C VAL A 39 14.67 12.17 -9.04
N GLU A 40 15.69 12.15 -8.21
CA GLU A 40 17.04 12.57 -8.61
C GLU A 40 17.72 11.51 -9.50
N SER A 41 17.13 11.18 -10.64
CA SER A 41 17.77 10.26 -11.55
C SER A 41 17.26 10.35 -12.99
N LYS A 42 18.17 10.17 -13.93
CA LYS A 42 17.88 10.00 -15.36
C LYS A 42 16.80 8.92 -15.63
N LYS A 43 16.62 7.97 -14.69
CA LYS A 43 15.59 6.92 -14.79
C LYS A 43 14.15 7.45 -14.85
N ALA A 44 13.85 8.59 -14.20
CA ALA A 44 12.50 9.16 -14.25
C ALA A 44 12.20 9.81 -15.60
N GLU A 45 13.20 10.47 -16.22
CA GLU A 45 13.08 11.02 -17.55
C GLU A 45 12.96 9.90 -18.59
N ASP A 46 13.80 8.87 -18.47
CA ASP A 46 13.74 7.66 -19.32
C ASP A 46 12.36 6.98 -19.21
N ALA A 47 11.77 6.89 -18.00
CA ALA A 47 10.47 6.28 -17.80
C ALA A 47 9.32 7.07 -18.47
N ALA A 48 9.35 8.39 -18.41
CA ALA A 48 8.37 9.25 -19.09
C ALA A 48 8.52 9.17 -20.63
N GLU A 49 9.75 9.10 -21.13
CA GLU A 49 10.02 8.90 -22.55
C GLU A 49 9.55 7.53 -23.05
N ASP A 50 9.80 6.46 -22.28
CA ASP A 50 9.30 5.12 -22.59
C ASP A 50 7.78 5.07 -22.60
N ALA A 51 7.13 5.72 -21.62
CA ALA A 51 5.67 5.83 -21.58
C ALA A 51 5.14 6.52 -22.85
N LYS A 52 5.80 7.62 -23.27
CA LYS A 52 5.44 8.33 -24.50
C LYS A 52 5.61 7.45 -25.73
N LYS A 53 6.74 6.75 -25.88
CA LYS A 53 6.99 5.83 -27.01
C LYS A 53 5.92 4.75 -27.12
N VAL A 54 5.49 4.18 -25.98
CA VAL A 54 4.40 3.19 -25.94
C VAL A 54 3.08 3.82 -26.39
N CYS A 55 2.74 5.02 -25.91
CA CYS A 55 1.53 5.71 -26.33
C CYS A 55 1.54 6.05 -27.81
N ASP A 56 2.66 6.56 -28.35
CA ASP A 56 2.83 6.86 -29.78
C ASP A 56 2.63 5.57 -30.63
N ARG A 57 3.19 4.43 -30.20
CA ARG A 57 3.01 3.13 -30.86
C ARG A 57 1.57 2.64 -30.85
N LEU A 58 0.86 2.83 -29.72
CA LEU A 58 -0.54 2.43 -29.56
C LEU A 58 -1.51 3.44 -30.21
N GLY A 59 -1.01 4.57 -30.72
CA GLY A 59 -1.83 5.61 -31.34
C GLY A 59 -2.72 6.37 -30.36
N VAL A 60 -2.31 6.50 -29.07
CA VAL A 60 -3.07 7.19 -28.03
C VAL A 60 -2.39 8.50 -27.62
N PRO A 61 -3.14 9.56 -27.28
CA PRO A 61 -2.58 10.78 -26.71
C PRO A 61 -1.82 10.49 -25.40
N HIS A 62 -0.76 11.24 -25.12
CA HIS A 62 0.00 11.16 -23.88
C HIS A 62 0.15 12.52 -23.22
N TYR A 63 -0.13 12.58 -21.93
CA TYR A 63 -0.02 13.79 -21.10
C TYR A 63 1.00 13.57 -19.99
N LEU A 64 1.84 14.58 -19.76
CA LEU A 64 2.77 14.64 -18.63
C LEU A 64 2.23 15.64 -17.61
N VAL A 65 2.01 15.20 -16.37
CA VAL A 65 1.52 16.00 -15.26
C VAL A 65 2.61 16.16 -14.21
N ASP A 66 2.92 17.38 -13.86
CA ASP A 66 3.88 17.66 -12.77
C ASP A 66 3.15 17.59 -11.42
N LEU A 67 3.53 16.61 -10.60
CA LEU A 67 3.07 16.41 -9.23
C LEU A 67 4.24 16.43 -8.23
N THR A 68 5.34 17.10 -8.60
CA THR A 68 6.58 17.14 -7.79
C THR A 68 6.31 17.75 -6.41
N CYS A 69 5.56 18.85 -6.34
CA CYS A 69 5.28 19.53 -5.09
C CYS A 69 4.34 18.70 -4.19
N GLU A 70 3.27 18.16 -4.76
CA GLU A 70 2.29 17.31 -4.04
C GLU A 70 2.98 16.04 -3.52
N PHE A 71 3.80 15.42 -4.36
CA PHE A 71 4.53 14.20 -3.98
C PHE A 71 5.56 14.46 -2.87
N GLU A 72 6.31 15.55 -2.93
CA GLU A 72 7.25 15.95 -1.88
C GLU A 72 6.51 16.18 -0.56
N LYS A 73 5.40 16.92 -0.59
CA LYS A 73 4.62 17.26 0.59
C LYS A 73 3.92 16.06 1.22
N GLU A 74 3.29 15.20 0.41
CA GLU A 74 2.37 14.19 0.90
C GLU A 74 2.99 12.79 1.02
N VAL A 75 4.14 12.55 0.37
CA VAL A 75 4.81 11.22 0.39
C VAL A 75 6.21 11.31 0.95
N VAL A 76 7.06 12.20 0.41
CA VAL A 76 8.47 12.24 0.80
C VAL A 76 8.65 12.83 2.20
N SER A 77 8.03 13.99 2.48
CA SER A 77 8.15 14.65 3.80
C SER A 77 7.61 13.78 4.93
N PRO A 78 6.40 13.16 4.85
CA PRO A 78 5.94 12.22 5.87
C PRO A 78 6.82 10.97 6.00
N PHE A 79 7.40 10.48 4.91
CA PHE A 79 8.35 9.37 4.94
C PHE A 79 9.60 9.70 5.75
N VAL A 80 10.19 10.87 5.53
CA VAL A 80 11.36 11.37 6.24
C VAL A 80 11.04 11.60 7.73
N GLU A 81 9.89 12.20 8.02
CA GLU A 81 9.43 12.46 9.38
C GLU A 81 9.19 11.17 10.17
N ALA A 82 8.56 10.16 9.56
CA ALA A 82 8.34 8.87 10.21
C ALA A 82 9.66 8.22 10.65
N TYR A 83 10.67 8.19 9.78
CA TYR A 83 11.99 7.66 10.15
C TYR A 83 12.67 8.46 11.26
N SER A 84 12.51 9.78 11.29
CA SER A 84 13.05 10.61 12.37
C SER A 84 12.44 10.30 13.75
N ARG A 85 11.22 9.75 13.75
CA ARG A 85 10.50 9.27 14.94
C ARG A 85 10.69 7.78 15.23
N GLY A 86 11.62 7.10 14.55
CA GLY A 86 11.84 5.65 14.71
C GLY A 86 10.75 4.75 14.11
N VAL A 87 9.84 5.31 13.35
CA VAL A 87 8.72 4.63 12.70
C VAL A 87 9.13 4.21 11.28
N THR A 88 8.72 3.01 10.85
CA THR A 88 9.05 2.49 9.51
C THR A 88 7.86 2.59 8.57
N PRO A 89 7.73 3.64 7.73
CA PRO A 89 6.56 3.86 6.88
C PRO A 89 6.56 2.98 5.63
N ASN A 90 5.37 2.80 5.04
CA ASN A 90 5.21 2.26 3.70
C ASN A 90 4.70 3.37 2.76
N PRO A 91 5.58 4.01 1.97
CA PRO A 91 5.20 5.16 1.15
C PRO A 91 4.23 4.80 0.01
N CYS A 92 4.19 3.53 -0.44
CA CYS A 92 3.26 3.11 -1.49
C CYS A 92 1.80 3.16 -1.02
N VAL A 93 1.55 2.86 0.26
CA VAL A 93 0.21 2.94 0.86
C VAL A 93 -0.31 4.37 0.90
N ILE A 94 0.57 5.35 1.10
CA ILE A 94 0.23 6.79 1.08
C ILE A 94 0.12 7.30 -0.35
N CYS A 95 1.06 6.92 -1.22
CA CYS A 95 1.11 7.36 -2.61
C CYS A 95 -0.13 6.97 -3.41
N ASN A 96 -0.68 5.77 -3.21
CA ASN A 96 -1.83 5.34 -3.99
C ASN A 96 -3.06 6.23 -3.75
N PRO A 97 -3.58 6.43 -2.51
CA PRO A 97 -4.74 7.29 -2.31
C PRO A 97 -4.45 8.78 -2.53
N ARG A 98 -3.28 9.29 -2.12
CA ARG A 98 -3.01 10.73 -2.19
C ARG A 98 -2.59 11.20 -3.57
N ILE A 99 -1.67 10.50 -4.21
CA ILE A 99 -1.07 10.93 -5.47
C ILE A 99 -1.77 10.31 -6.68
N LYS A 100 -1.85 8.94 -6.74
CA LYS A 100 -2.39 8.28 -7.94
C LYS A 100 -3.90 8.43 -8.03
N PHE A 101 -4.63 8.03 -7.00
CA PHE A 101 -6.10 8.09 -6.99
C PHE A 101 -6.65 9.36 -6.33
N GLY A 102 -5.77 10.25 -5.84
CA GLY A 102 -6.07 11.63 -5.50
C GLY A 102 -5.72 12.55 -6.67
N HIS A 103 -4.57 13.22 -6.62
CA HIS A 103 -4.17 14.27 -7.57
C HIS A 103 -4.15 13.81 -9.04
N LEU A 104 -3.59 12.61 -9.36
CA LEU A 104 -3.54 12.16 -10.75
C LEU A 104 -4.94 11.80 -11.28
N LEU A 105 -5.81 11.19 -10.45
CA LEU A 105 -7.21 10.95 -10.81
C LEU A 105 -7.93 12.29 -11.07
N GLU A 106 -7.80 13.27 -10.19
CA GLU A 106 -8.41 14.59 -10.36
C GLU A 106 -7.98 15.24 -11.69
N ARG A 107 -6.67 15.22 -12.00
CA ARG A 107 -6.16 15.71 -13.29
C ARG A 107 -6.71 14.94 -14.48
N SER A 108 -6.87 13.62 -14.33
CA SER A 108 -7.42 12.75 -15.38
C SER A 108 -8.91 13.07 -15.66
N LEU A 109 -9.70 13.26 -14.60
CA LEU A 109 -11.10 13.67 -14.71
C LEU A 109 -11.22 15.06 -15.35
N GLY A 110 -10.35 16.01 -14.99
CA GLY A 110 -10.26 17.35 -15.60
C GLY A 110 -9.90 17.31 -17.10
N LEU A 111 -9.23 16.27 -17.58
CA LEU A 111 -8.94 16.02 -18.99
C LEU A 111 -10.07 15.26 -19.71
N GLY A 112 -11.19 14.98 -19.02
CA GLY A 112 -12.36 14.33 -19.57
C GLY A 112 -12.36 12.81 -19.48
N ALA A 113 -11.49 12.19 -18.65
CA ALA A 113 -11.60 10.78 -18.34
C ALA A 113 -12.78 10.53 -17.38
N GLU A 114 -13.37 9.34 -17.47
CA GLU A 114 -14.34 8.83 -16.51
C GLU A 114 -13.67 7.88 -15.51
N TYR A 115 -12.57 7.26 -15.92
CA TYR A 115 -11.81 6.29 -15.13
C TYR A 115 -10.31 6.54 -15.20
N LEU A 116 -9.60 6.14 -14.13
CA LEU A 116 -8.15 6.02 -14.10
C LEU A 116 -7.77 4.55 -14.00
N ALA A 117 -7.10 4.04 -15.02
CA ALA A 117 -6.56 2.69 -15.03
C ALA A 117 -5.07 2.68 -14.64
N THR A 118 -4.66 1.63 -13.96
CA THR A 118 -3.25 1.40 -13.58
C THR A 118 -2.85 -0.03 -13.83
N GLY A 119 -1.53 -0.29 -13.92
CA GLY A 119 -0.96 -1.64 -14.03
C GLY A 119 -0.90 -2.43 -12.72
N HIS A 120 -1.71 -2.11 -11.71
CA HIS A 120 -1.73 -2.87 -10.47
C HIS A 120 -2.39 -4.24 -10.63
N TYR A 121 -1.82 -5.24 -9.94
CA TYR A 121 -2.38 -6.58 -9.82
C TYR A 121 -3.36 -6.62 -8.65
N ALA A 122 -4.53 -6.11 -8.85
CA ALA A 122 -5.68 -6.13 -7.95
C ALA A 122 -6.96 -6.15 -8.77
N ARG A 123 -8.11 -6.37 -8.15
CA ARG A 123 -9.41 -6.31 -8.82
C ARG A 123 -10.30 -5.32 -8.08
N ALA A 124 -11.02 -4.50 -8.81
CA ALA A 124 -12.02 -3.59 -8.24
C ALA A 124 -13.29 -3.62 -9.08
N GLY A 125 -14.44 -3.59 -8.40
CA GLY A 125 -15.73 -3.65 -9.06
C GLY A 125 -16.88 -3.75 -8.07
N ARG A 126 -18.06 -3.94 -8.61
CA ARG A 126 -19.30 -4.15 -7.84
C ARG A 126 -19.60 -5.64 -7.72
N VAL A 127 -20.22 -6.05 -6.64
CA VAL A 127 -20.67 -7.43 -6.47
C VAL A 127 -22.05 -7.59 -7.11
N ASP A 128 -22.22 -8.59 -7.96
CA ASP A 128 -23.53 -9.02 -8.43
C ASP A 128 -24.31 -9.62 -7.26
N LEU A 129 -25.45 -9.04 -6.94
CA LEU A 129 -26.26 -9.42 -5.78
C LEU A 129 -26.91 -10.81 -5.92
N LYS A 130 -26.98 -11.37 -7.14
CA LYS A 130 -27.54 -12.68 -7.42
C LYS A 130 -26.49 -13.78 -7.36
N THR A 131 -25.35 -13.55 -8.02
CA THR A 131 -24.26 -14.55 -8.12
C THR A 131 -23.23 -14.42 -7.00
N GLN A 132 -23.22 -13.29 -6.29
CA GLN A 132 -22.19 -12.93 -5.30
C GLN A 132 -20.78 -12.85 -5.91
N GLU A 133 -20.66 -12.69 -7.20
CA GLU A 133 -19.39 -12.55 -7.92
C GLU A 133 -19.01 -11.07 -8.11
N LEU A 134 -17.68 -10.80 -8.13
CA LEU A 134 -17.15 -9.47 -8.42
C LEU A 134 -17.23 -9.19 -9.93
N VAL A 135 -17.99 -8.18 -10.28
CA VAL A 135 -18.04 -7.59 -11.64
C VAL A 135 -17.08 -6.40 -11.66
N GLU A 136 -15.98 -6.53 -12.39
CA GLU A 136 -14.93 -5.49 -12.41
C GLU A 136 -15.40 -4.20 -13.09
N ASN A 137 -14.86 -3.07 -12.66
CA ASN A 137 -15.23 -1.75 -13.15
C ASN A 137 -15.13 -1.63 -14.67
N HIS A 138 -14.13 -2.22 -15.31
CA HIS A 138 -13.98 -2.19 -16.75
C HIS A 138 -15.06 -3.01 -17.49
N VAL A 139 -15.57 -4.07 -16.84
CA VAL A 139 -16.72 -4.83 -17.37
C VAL A 139 -18.00 -4.04 -17.16
N VAL A 140 -18.19 -3.45 -15.97
CA VAL A 140 -19.35 -2.57 -15.68
C VAL A 140 -19.41 -1.42 -16.68
N ALA A 141 -18.30 -0.75 -16.93
CA ALA A 141 -18.22 0.34 -17.91
C ALA A 141 -18.54 -0.13 -19.34
N GLY A 142 -18.19 -1.38 -19.69
CA GLY A 142 -18.52 -1.99 -20.98
C GLY A 142 -20.00 -2.40 -21.14
N LEU A 143 -20.69 -2.75 -20.04
CA LEU A 143 -22.11 -3.15 -20.04
C LEU A 143 -23.06 -1.99 -20.40
N CYS A 144 -22.63 -0.76 -20.24
CA CYS A 144 -23.42 0.41 -20.62
C CYS A 144 -23.71 0.52 -22.14
N LYS A 145 -23.22 -0.40 -22.97
CA LYS A 145 -23.42 -0.36 -24.42
C LYS A 145 -24.69 -1.04 -24.93
N ASP A 146 -25.16 -2.11 -24.27
CA ASP A 146 -26.15 -3.02 -24.88
C ASP A 146 -27.40 -3.34 -24.03
N HIS A 147 -27.50 -2.87 -22.79
CA HIS A 147 -28.66 -3.12 -21.91
C HIS A 147 -29.18 -1.84 -21.29
N SER A 148 -30.49 -1.81 -20.94
CA SER A 148 -31.03 -0.71 -20.14
C SER A 148 -30.21 -0.59 -18.86
N THR A 149 -29.54 0.54 -18.68
CA THR A 149 -28.63 0.83 -17.56
C THR A 149 -29.28 0.57 -16.21
N ASP A 150 -30.59 0.78 -16.11
CA ASP A 150 -31.38 0.64 -14.89
C ASP A 150 -31.45 -0.80 -14.36
N ASP A 151 -31.54 -1.81 -15.21
CA ASP A 151 -31.63 -3.21 -14.77
C ASP A 151 -30.29 -3.78 -14.33
N VAL A 152 -29.21 -3.37 -14.99
CA VAL A 152 -27.83 -3.77 -14.61
C VAL A 152 -27.45 -3.09 -13.30
N GLU A 153 -27.74 -1.80 -13.13
CA GLU A 153 -27.46 -1.08 -11.88
C GLU A 153 -28.25 -1.62 -10.68
N ARG A 154 -29.49 -2.07 -10.87
CA ARG A 154 -30.30 -2.70 -9.82
C ARG A 154 -29.80 -4.08 -9.38
N SER A 155 -29.04 -4.78 -10.22
CA SER A 155 -28.49 -6.09 -9.90
C SER A 155 -27.11 -6.03 -9.22
N LEU A 156 -26.46 -4.86 -9.24
CA LEU A 156 -25.15 -4.66 -8.65
C LEU A 156 -25.22 -3.97 -7.29
N SER A 157 -24.29 -4.30 -6.40
CA SER A 157 -24.17 -3.61 -5.11
C SER A 157 -23.84 -2.12 -5.31
N PRO A 158 -24.30 -1.24 -4.41
CA PRO A 158 -23.98 0.18 -4.48
C PRO A 158 -22.50 0.47 -4.15
N ARG A 159 -21.81 -0.48 -3.49
CA ARG A 159 -20.39 -0.36 -3.13
C ARG A 159 -19.48 -0.95 -4.20
N THR A 160 -18.32 -0.30 -4.34
CA THR A 160 -17.20 -0.85 -5.10
C THR A 160 -16.26 -1.57 -4.12
N TYR A 161 -15.97 -2.83 -4.42
CA TYR A 161 -15.09 -3.69 -3.64
C TYR A 161 -13.70 -3.71 -4.24
N LEU A 162 -12.69 -3.83 -3.39
CA LEU A 162 -11.31 -4.12 -3.77
C LEU A 162 -11.02 -5.57 -3.42
N ALA A 163 -10.45 -6.32 -4.36
CA ALA A 163 -10.12 -7.72 -4.15
C ALA A 163 -8.69 -8.04 -4.60
N ARG A 164 -8.16 -9.14 -4.08
CA ARG A 164 -6.84 -9.66 -4.44
C ARG A 164 -6.73 -9.92 -5.93
N GLY A 165 -5.54 -9.65 -6.48
CA GLY A 165 -5.19 -10.08 -7.82
C GLY A 165 -5.10 -11.61 -7.91
N LYS A 166 -5.31 -12.15 -9.13
CA LYS A 166 -5.19 -13.59 -9.41
C LYS A 166 -3.78 -14.12 -9.16
N ASP A 167 -2.75 -13.34 -9.48
CA ASP A 167 -1.36 -13.67 -9.21
C ASP A 167 -1.03 -13.37 -7.74
N LYS A 168 -1.07 -14.41 -6.89
CA LYS A 168 -0.79 -14.28 -5.45
C LYS A 168 0.61 -13.73 -5.16
N GLY A 169 1.61 -14.02 -6.01
CA GLY A 169 2.98 -13.52 -5.86
C GLY A 169 3.13 -12.04 -6.24
N ARG A 170 2.12 -11.49 -6.92
CA ARG A 170 2.11 -10.11 -7.42
C ARG A 170 0.94 -9.29 -6.88
N ASP A 171 0.07 -9.87 -6.05
CA ASP A 171 -1.07 -9.17 -5.49
C ASP A 171 -0.65 -7.84 -4.83
N GLN A 172 -1.31 -6.76 -5.24
CA GLN A 172 -1.07 -5.40 -4.78
C GLN A 172 -2.28 -4.78 -4.06
N SER A 173 -3.28 -5.60 -3.75
CA SER A 173 -4.45 -5.14 -2.98
C SER A 173 -4.05 -4.54 -1.63
N TYR A 174 -2.98 -5.05 -1.01
CA TYR A 174 -2.41 -4.52 0.21
C TYR A 174 -2.06 -3.02 0.12
N VAL A 175 -1.41 -2.57 -0.94
CA VAL A 175 -1.00 -1.15 -1.06
C VAL A 175 -2.12 -0.25 -1.57
N LEU A 176 -3.28 -0.81 -1.86
CA LEU A 176 -4.47 -0.12 -2.35
C LEU A 176 -5.58 0.00 -1.28
N TYR A 177 -5.41 -0.60 -0.10
CA TYR A 177 -6.47 -0.62 0.92
C TYR A 177 -6.93 0.77 1.36
N GLY A 178 -6.08 1.78 1.23
CA GLY A 178 -6.40 3.17 1.59
C GLY A 178 -7.28 3.92 0.57
N LEU A 179 -7.73 3.26 -0.51
CA LEU A 179 -8.66 3.87 -1.47
C LEU A 179 -10.06 3.95 -0.87
N ASP A 180 -10.68 5.13 -0.95
CA ASP A 180 -12.07 5.33 -0.57
C ASP A 180 -13.04 4.90 -1.68
N GLN A 181 -14.35 4.96 -1.38
CA GLN A 181 -15.40 4.56 -2.32
C GLN A 181 -15.45 5.45 -3.58
N ASN A 182 -15.10 6.74 -3.46
CA ASN A 182 -15.06 7.63 -4.61
C ASN A 182 -13.91 7.26 -5.55
N MET A 183 -12.71 7.03 -5.00
CA MET A 183 -11.54 6.58 -5.75
C MET A 183 -11.77 5.22 -6.42
N LEU A 184 -12.35 4.26 -5.68
CA LEU A 184 -12.61 2.91 -6.19
C LEU A 184 -13.62 2.89 -7.36
N ARG A 185 -14.63 3.76 -7.35
CA ARG A 185 -15.58 3.88 -8.46
C ARG A 185 -14.93 4.29 -9.77
N HIS A 186 -13.88 5.09 -9.69
CA HIS A 186 -13.12 5.56 -10.85
C HIS A 186 -11.88 4.71 -11.16
N ALA A 187 -11.53 3.73 -10.31
CA ALA A 187 -10.34 2.89 -10.48
C ALA A 187 -10.59 1.70 -11.42
N MET A 188 -9.64 1.44 -12.30
CA MET A 188 -9.60 0.23 -13.13
C MET A 188 -8.26 -0.49 -12.99
N PHE A 189 -8.29 -1.82 -12.87
CA PHE A 189 -7.11 -2.67 -12.77
C PHE A 189 -7.15 -3.77 -13.84
N PRO A 190 -6.83 -3.45 -15.10
CA PRO A 190 -6.98 -4.38 -16.23
C PRO A 190 -6.17 -5.68 -16.10
N LEU A 191 -5.13 -5.69 -15.26
CA LEU A 191 -4.25 -6.83 -15.05
C LEU A 191 -4.70 -7.74 -13.88
N GLY A 192 -5.75 -7.40 -13.17
CA GLY A 192 -6.16 -8.07 -11.93
C GLY A 192 -6.40 -9.57 -12.08
N ASN A 193 -6.85 -10.03 -13.25
CA ASN A 193 -7.10 -11.44 -13.57
C ASN A 193 -5.95 -12.14 -14.30
N LEU A 194 -4.81 -11.48 -14.49
CA LEU A 194 -3.67 -12.01 -15.23
C LEU A 194 -2.52 -12.37 -14.29
N THR A 195 -1.73 -13.37 -14.70
CA THR A 195 -0.43 -13.63 -14.07
C THR A 195 0.66 -12.79 -14.73
N LYS A 196 1.78 -12.58 -14.04
CA LYS A 196 2.90 -11.81 -14.59
C LYS A 196 3.51 -12.46 -15.84
N SER A 197 3.53 -13.80 -15.92
CA SER A 197 3.96 -14.51 -17.12
C SER A 197 3.06 -14.17 -18.29
N THR A 198 1.74 -14.29 -18.10
CA THR A 198 0.75 -13.96 -19.14
C THR A 198 0.88 -12.50 -19.60
N VAL A 199 1.09 -11.56 -18.67
CA VAL A 199 1.30 -10.14 -19.01
C VAL A 199 2.52 -9.96 -19.91
N ARG A 200 3.64 -10.64 -19.62
CA ARG A 200 4.84 -10.55 -20.45
C ARG A 200 4.67 -11.20 -21.83
N GLU A 201 4.01 -12.34 -21.91
CA GLU A 201 3.68 -13.03 -23.15
C GLU A 201 2.81 -12.14 -24.04
N MET A 202 1.70 -11.65 -23.53
CA MET A 202 0.81 -10.74 -24.27
C MET A 202 1.52 -9.46 -24.71
N ALA A 203 2.37 -8.87 -23.87
CA ALA A 203 3.16 -7.69 -24.23
C ALA A 203 4.16 -7.96 -25.38
N LYS A 204 4.76 -9.16 -25.43
CA LYS A 204 5.61 -9.61 -26.54
C LYS A 204 4.81 -9.82 -27.82
N ASP A 205 3.66 -10.46 -27.74
CA ASP A 205 2.80 -10.77 -28.89
C ASP A 205 2.35 -9.50 -29.62
N ILE A 206 2.03 -8.44 -28.87
CA ILE A 206 1.73 -7.12 -29.45
C ILE A 206 2.96 -6.26 -29.70
N GLY A 207 4.15 -6.82 -29.47
CA GLY A 207 5.45 -6.22 -29.81
C GLY A 207 5.84 -5.01 -28.98
N LEU A 208 5.46 -4.93 -27.69
CA LEU A 208 5.90 -3.85 -26.80
C LEU A 208 7.38 -4.03 -26.41
N ASP A 209 8.22 -3.04 -26.75
CA ASP A 209 9.68 -3.08 -26.46
C ASP A 209 10.00 -3.16 -24.96
N VAL A 210 9.05 -2.75 -24.13
CA VAL A 210 9.16 -2.80 -22.66
C VAL A 210 8.89 -4.17 -22.05
N ALA A 211 8.53 -5.20 -22.83
CA ALA A 211 8.19 -6.54 -22.35
C ALA A 211 9.32 -7.21 -21.56
N GLU A 212 10.58 -6.96 -21.93
CA GLU A 212 11.77 -7.53 -21.27
C GLU A 212 12.42 -6.60 -20.24
N LYS A 213 11.88 -5.37 -20.09
CA LYS A 213 12.43 -4.41 -19.14
C LYS A 213 12.35 -4.93 -17.69
N PRO A 214 13.45 -4.84 -16.91
CA PRO A 214 13.43 -5.22 -15.50
C PRO A 214 12.47 -4.33 -14.70
N GLU A 215 11.81 -4.94 -13.72
CA GLU A 215 10.87 -4.23 -12.86
C GLU A 215 11.59 -3.41 -11.79
N SER A 216 11.02 -2.26 -11.48
CA SER A 216 11.39 -1.53 -10.27
C SER A 216 10.76 -2.21 -9.06
N GLN A 217 11.57 -2.89 -8.23
CA GLN A 217 11.10 -3.58 -7.02
C GLN A 217 11.21 -2.70 -5.76
N GLU A 218 11.56 -1.42 -5.90
CA GLU A 218 11.94 -0.55 -4.79
C GLU A 218 11.09 0.71 -4.73
N ILE A 219 11.28 1.47 -3.66
CA ILE A 219 10.64 2.77 -3.47
C ILE A 219 11.06 3.67 -4.64
N CYS A 220 10.09 4.12 -5.43
CA CYS A 220 10.30 4.75 -6.73
C CYS A 220 11.12 6.06 -6.67
N PHE A 221 11.10 6.77 -5.55
CA PHE A 221 11.82 8.04 -5.36
C PHE A 221 13.17 7.89 -4.67
N ILE A 222 13.57 6.67 -4.25
CA ILE A 222 14.86 6.40 -3.63
C ILE A 222 15.81 5.87 -4.71
N ALA A 223 16.83 6.68 -5.04
CA ALA A 223 17.90 6.23 -5.92
C ALA A 223 18.80 5.21 -5.19
N GLN A 224 19.41 4.28 -5.97
CA GLN A 224 20.47 3.36 -5.49
C GLN A 224 20.10 2.40 -4.34
N LYS A 225 18.82 2.13 -4.06
CA LYS A 225 18.37 1.13 -3.08
C LYS A 225 18.79 1.42 -1.63
N ASN A 226 19.20 2.64 -1.30
CA ASN A 226 19.74 3.00 -0.01
C ASN A 226 18.91 4.12 0.66
N TYR A 227 17.85 3.72 1.37
CA TYR A 227 17.02 4.69 2.09
C TYR A 227 17.81 5.48 3.14
N LYS A 228 18.89 4.91 3.73
CA LYS A 228 19.73 5.60 4.71
C LYS A 228 20.50 6.76 4.08
N GLU A 229 21.03 6.56 2.88
CA GLU A 229 21.68 7.62 2.12
C GLU A 229 20.68 8.72 1.71
N PHE A 230 19.50 8.32 1.28
CA PHE A 230 18.41 9.27 1.00
C PHE A 230 18.05 10.11 2.24
N LEU A 231 17.91 9.51 3.43
CA LEU A 231 17.65 10.22 4.67
C LEU A 231 18.78 11.19 5.04
N ARG A 232 20.06 10.81 4.82
CA ARG A 232 21.20 11.71 5.00
C ARG A 232 21.15 12.92 4.06
N HIS A 233 20.82 12.72 2.78
CA HIS A 233 20.62 13.81 1.82
C HIS A 233 19.47 14.74 2.26
N LYS A 234 18.42 14.20 2.87
CA LYS A 234 17.34 14.99 3.48
C LYS A 234 17.72 15.60 4.85
N ARG A 235 18.99 15.48 5.28
CA ARG A 235 19.54 16.03 6.52
C ARG A 235 18.85 15.54 7.80
N VAL A 236 18.35 14.30 7.80
CA VAL A 236 17.82 13.68 9.02
C VAL A 236 18.96 13.48 10.00
N SER A 237 18.77 13.90 11.25
CA SER A 237 19.80 13.82 12.30
C SER A 237 20.07 12.35 12.66
N GLU A 238 21.35 11.98 12.67
CA GLU A 238 21.84 10.70 13.16
C GLU A 238 22.43 10.90 14.57
N THR A 239 21.55 11.09 15.57
CA THR A 239 21.99 11.28 16.97
C THR A 239 22.31 9.93 17.61
N PRO A 240 23.57 9.71 18.08
CA PRO A 240 23.93 8.49 18.78
C PRO A 240 23.14 8.30 20.08
N GLY A 241 22.76 7.05 20.36
CA GLY A 241 22.01 6.70 21.58
C GLY A 241 22.41 5.32 22.11
N LEU A 242 21.58 4.76 23.00
CA LEU A 242 21.87 3.49 23.68
C LEU A 242 21.14 2.32 23.00
N ILE A 243 21.83 1.18 22.94
CA ILE A 243 21.22 -0.12 22.68
C ILE A 243 21.12 -0.84 24.01
N VAL A 244 19.89 -1.20 24.38
CA VAL A 244 19.58 -1.88 25.65
C VAL A 244 18.87 -3.21 25.39
N ASP A 245 18.94 -4.16 26.31
CA ASP A 245 18.10 -5.34 26.29
C ASP A 245 16.72 -5.07 26.90
N THR A 246 15.82 -6.04 26.87
CA THR A 246 14.44 -5.94 27.40
C THR A 246 14.40 -5.72 28.92
N SER A 247 15.50 -5.96 29.64
CA SER A 247 15.64 -5.62 31.06
C SER A 247 16.18 -4.20 31.33
N GLY A 248 16.52 -3.45 30.26
CA GLY A 248 17.10 -2.11 30.33
C GLY A 248 18.62 -2.09 30.49
N ARG A 249 19.32 -3.24 30.48
CA ARG A 249 20.77 -3.30 30.54
C ARG A 249 21.40 -2.79 29.25
N VAL A 250 22.36 -1.88 29.35
CA VAL A 250 23.09 -1.33 28.19
C VAL A 250 24.00 -2.39 27.58
N LEU A 251 23.82 -2.63 26.28
CA LEU A 251 24.62 -3.54 25.46
C LEU A 251 25.58 -2.80 24.53
N GLY A 252 25.30 -1.55 24.19
CA GLY A 252 26.12 -0.78 23.28
C GLY A 252 25.53 0.57 22.93
N ARG A 253 26.00 1.14 21.83
CA ARG A 253 25.53 2.42 21.29
C ARG A 253 25.17 2.29 19.81
N HIS A 254 24.15 3.02 19.38
CA HIS A 254 23.80 3.15 17.97
C HIS A 254 24.18 4.52 17.41
N ASN A 255 24.22 4.63 16.08
CA ASN A 255 24.56 5.86 15.34
C ASN A 255 23.32 6.58 14.79
N GLY A 256 22.23 6.59 15.55
CA GLY A 256 20.94 7.17 15.15
C GLY A 256 19.85 6.13 14.90
N ILE A 257 18.68 6.34 15.52
CA ILE A 257 17.51 5.43 15.43
C ILE A 257 17.04 5.22 14.01
N VAL A 258 17.20 6.20 13.13
CA VAL A 258 16.82 6.18 11.70
C VAL A 258 17.48 5.05 10.90
N ASN A 259 18.54 4.46 11.44
CA ASN A 259 19.28 3.36 10.81
C ASN A 259 18.74 1.97 11.16
N TYR A 260 17.70 1.91 12.00
CA TYR A 260 17.16 0.66 12.53
C TYR A 260 15.68 0.48 12.24
N THR A 261 15.26 -0.77 12.23
CA THR A 261 13.85 -1.16 12.00
C THR A 261 13.53 -2.33 12.91
N VAL A 262 12.31 -2.39 13.44
CA VAL A 262 11.82 -3.50 14.26
C VAL A 262 12.00 -4.83 13.52
N GLY A 263 12.51 -5.85 14.18
CA GLY A 263 12.88 -7.14 13.60
C GLY A 263 14.28 -7.22 12.99
N GLN A 264 15.00 -6.10 12.85
CA GLN A 264 16.35 -6.08 12.29
C GLN A 264 17.30 -6.91 13.17
N ARG A 265 18.08 -7.83 12.54
CA ARG A 265 19.09 -8.67 13.19
C ARG A 265 20.53 -8.23 12.89
N LYS A 266 20.77 -7.83 11.63
CA LYS A 266 22.13 -7.50 11.17
C LYS A 266 22.44 -6.02 11.38
N GLY A 267 23.71 -5.71 11.61
CA GLY A 267 24.18 -4.32 11.69
C GLY A 267 23.84 -3.64 13.02
N LEU A 268 23.62 -4.39 14.10
CA LEU A 268 23.38 -3.83 15.44
C LEU A 268 24.66 -3.29 16.07
N GLY A 269 25.87 -3.80 15.68
CA GLY A 269 27.15 -3.33 16.20
C GLY A 269 27.40 -3.70 17.68
N ILE A 270 26.72 -4.73 18.18
CA ILE A 270 26.87 -5.23 19.55
C ILE A 270 27.33 -6.69 19.53
N GLU A 271 28.13 -7.06 20.53
CA GLU A 271 28.53 -8.45 20.76
C GLU A 271 27.48 -9.17 21.59
N SER A 272 27.10 -10.37 21.17
CA SER A 272 26.13 -11.19 21.87
C SER A 272 26.40 -12.67 21.61
N THR A 273 26.15 -13.51 22.62
CA THR A 273 26.24 -14.97 22.53
C THR A 273 25.08 -15.61 21.76
N CYS A 274 24.01 -14.88 21.54
CA CYS A 274 22.83 -15.30 20.76
C CYS A 274 22.39 -14.22 19.76
N PRO A 275 21.73 -14.58 18.67
CA PRO A 275 21.18 -13.59 17.75
C PRO A 275 20.15 -12.69 18.45
N LEU A 276 20.36 -11.38 18.36
CA LEU A 276 19.44 -10.36 18.86
C LEU A 276 18.71 -9.68 17.69
N HIS A 277 17.49 -9.23 17.98
CA HIS A 277 16.63 -8.50 17.06
C HIS A 277 16.19 -7.19 17.70
N VAL A 278 15.96 -6.16 16.90
CA VAL A 278 15.30 -4.94 17.38
C VAL A 278 13.87 -5.29 17.73
N ILE A 279 13.50 -5.06 18.99
CA ILE A 279 12.14 -5.29 19.52
C ILE A 279 11.34 -3.99 19.44
N HIS A 280 11.98 -2.88 19.87
CA HIS A 280 11.33 -1.58 19.96
C HIS A 280 12.34 -0.46 19.72
N ILE A 281 11.87 0.68 19.19
CA ILE A 281 12.64 1.90 18.97
C ILE A 281 11.98 3.02 19.77
N ASP A 282 12.58 3.41 20.87
CA ASP A 282 12.14 4.53 21.70
C ASP A 282 12.78 5.84 21.19
N ALA A 283 12.02 6.58 20.42
CA ALA A 283 12.49 7.84 19.87
C ALA A 283 12.59 8.96 20.92
N LYS A 284 11.73 8.93 21.98
CA LYS A 284 11.75 9.94 23.07
C LYS A 284 13.05 9.84 23.87
N GLU A 285 13.46 8.61 24.21
CA GLU A 285 14.67 8.33 24.98
C GLU A 285 15.91 8.08 24.10
N ASN A 286 15.74 8.14 22.77
CA ASN A 286 16.79 7.82 21.79
C ASN A 286 17.47 6.47 22.08
N LYS A 287 16.66 5.43 22.30
CA LYS A 287 17.08 4.08 22.65
C LYS A 287 16.58 3.05 21.64
N ILE A 288 17.36 1.99 21.47
CA ILE A 288 16.95 0.79 20.72
C ILE A 288 16.91 -0.37 21.70
N VAL A 289 15.75 -0.96 21.86
CA VAL A 289 15.56 -2.17 22.66
C VAL A 289 15.77 -3.38 21.77
N VAL A 290 16.67 -4.27 22.17
CA VAL A 290 16.95 -5.52 21.47
C VAL A 290 16.67 -6.71 22.37
N GLY A 291 16.28 -7.83 21.77
CA GLY A 291 15.98 -9.05 22.48
C GLY A 291 16.14 -10.29 21.62
N ARG A 292 15.84 -11.45 22.16
CA ARG A 292 15.80 -12.71 21.42
C ARG A 292 14.65 -12.71 20.44
N ARG A 293 14.66 -13.63 19.48
CA ARG A 293 13.64 -13.75 18.45
C ARG A 293 12.22 -13.91 19.04
N GLU A 294 12.11 -14.66 20.12
CA GLU A 294 10.85 -14.97 20.81
C GLU A 294 10.20 -13.70 21.37
N GLU A 295 10.99 -12.73 21.82
CA GLU A 295 10.54 -11.45 22.37
C GLU A 295 10.04 -10.48 21.29
N ALA A 296 10.33 -10.76 20.01
CA ALA A 296 9.87 -9.96 18.87
C ALA A 296 8.49 -10.37 18.33
N TYR A 297 7.82 -11.34 18.97
CA TYR A 297 6.49 -11.77 18.56
C TYR A 297 5.41 -10.94 19.27
N ALA A 298 4.42 -10.51 18.51
CA ALA A 298 3.24 -9.82 19.01
C ALA A 298 1.99 -10.68 18.83
N SER A 299 1.11 -10.72 19.83
CA SER A 299 -0.18 -11.42 19.78
C SER A 299 -1.30 -10.54 19.24
N ALA A 300 -1.16 -9.21 19.34
CA ALA A 300 -2.12 -8.24 18.84
C ALA A 300 -1.40 -6.92 18.47
N CYS A 301 -2.12 -6.02 17.84
CA CYS A 301 -1.69 -4.64 17.64
C CYS A 301 -2.89 -3.69 17.62
N TYR A 302 -2.60 -2.42 17.82
CA TYR A 302 -3.54 -1.31 17.61
C TYR A 302 -3.24 -0.67 16.27
N ILE A 303 -4.29 -0.36 15.51
CA ILE A 303 -4.21 0.31 14.20
C ILE A 303 -5.04 1.58 14.20
N GLY A 304 -4.54 2.63 13.56
CA GLY A 304 -5.22 3.91 13.39
C GLY A 304 -5.21 4.37 11.95
N SER A 305 -5.75 5.55 11.69
CA SER A 305 -5.99 6.04 10.32
C SER A 305 -6.75 4.99 9.51
N LEU A 306 -7.87 4.55 10.07
CA LEU A 306 -8.67 3.43 9.55
C LEU A 306 -9.31 3.79 8.21
N ASN A 307 -9.32 2.82 7.29
CA ASN A 307 -10.11 2.86 6.07
C ASN A 307 -10.79 1.52 5.86
N PHE A 308 -12.13 1.52 5.79
CA PHE A 308 -12.94 0.34 5.52
C PHE A 308 -13.55 0.43 4.12
N ILE A 309 -13.50 -0.67 3.37
CA ILE A 309 -13.97 -0.72 1.99
C ILE A 309 -15.35 -1.37 1.91
N THR A 310 -15.55 -2.47 2.64
CA THR A 310 -16.79 -3.26 2.56
C THR A 310 -17.93 -2.70 3.38
N VAL A 311 -17.62 -1.91 4.40
CA VAL A 311 -18.57 -1.25 5.30
C VAL A 311 -18.17 0.22 5.48
N ASP A 312 -19.02 1.05 6.06
CA ASP A 312 -18.63 2.41 6.47
C ASP A 312 -17.80 2.35 7.75
N GLU A 313 -18.29 1.63 8.73
CA GLU A 313 -17.63 1.37 10.01
C GLU A 313 -18.14 0.04 10.57
N PRO A 314 -17.27 -0.86 11.07
CA PRO A 314 -17.74 -2.07 11.76
C PRO A 314 -18.26 -1.72 13.15
N ASP A 315 -19.39 -2.33 13.51
CA ASP A 315 -20.07 -2.15 14.82
C ASP A 315 -19.85 -3.34 15.78
N SER A 316 -19.21 -4.39 15.32
CA SER A 316 -18.99 -5.65 16.04
C SER A 316 -17.67 -6.29 15.62
N PRO A 317 -17.10 -7.23 16.42
CA PRO A 317 -15.87 -7.93 16.05
C PRO A 317 -16.00 -8.66 14.71
N VAL A 318 -14.97 -8.53 13.88
CA VAL A 318 -14.93 -9.09 12.54
C VAL A 318 -13.84 -10.16 12.45
N HIS A 319 -14.20 -11.37 12.01
CA HIS A 319 -13.25 -12.45 11.76
C HIS A 319 -12.80 -12.46 10.29
N GLY A 320 -11.52 -12.72 10.08
CA GLY A 320 -10.93 -12.77 8.75
C GLY A 320 -9.45 -13.09 8.80
N THR A 321 -8.72 -12.63 7.81
CA THR A 321 -7.26 -12.77 7.77
C THR A 321 -6.60 -11.39 7.67
N CYS A 322 -5.36 -11.27 8.11
CA CYS A 322 -4.63 -10.02 7.98
C CYS A 322 -3.17 -10.22 7.51
N MET A 323 -2.63 -9.15 6.94
CA MET A 323 -1.20 -9.00 6.67
C MET A 323 -0.70 -7.72 7.32
N VAL A 324 0.41 -7.81 8.07
CA VAL A 324 1.04 -6.67 8.78
C VAL A 324 2.18 -6.03 7.98
N ARG A 325 2.45 -6.50 6.78
CA ARG A 325 3.43 -5.94 5.83
C ARG A 325 3.16 -6.48 4.44
N TYR A 326 3.56 -5.72 3.45
CA TYR A 326 3.46 -6.13 2.05
C TYR A 326 4.24 -7.44 1.81
N ARG A 327 3.59 -8.42 1.18
CA ARG A 327 4.12 -9.79 0.96
C ARG A 327 4.51 -10.52 2.25
N GLY A 328 3.95 -10.10 3.38
CA GLY A 328 4.10 -10.80 4.66
C GLY A 328 3.28 -12.07 4.72
N GLN A 329 3.46 -12.81 5.81
CA GLN A 329 2.61 -13.95 6.14
C GLN A 329 1.18 -13.45 6.38
N GLU A 330 0.21 -14.14 5.81
CA GLU A 330 -1.20 -13.97 6.10
C GLU A 330 -1.59 -14.87 7.27
N VAL A 331 -2.32 -14.33 8.24
CA VAL A 331 -2.79 -15.07 9.42
C VAL A 331 -4.24 -14.77 9.69
N GLU A 332 -4.95 -15.72 10.29
CA GLU A 332 -6.28 -15.49 10.83
C GLU A 332 -6.22 -14.48 11.97
N ALA A 333 -7.20 -13.60 12.02
CA ALA A 333 -7.25 -12.54 13.01
C ALA A 333 -8.69 -12.11 13.28
N THR A 334 -8.88 -11.46 14.43
CA THR A 334 -10.13 -10.78 14.77
C THR A 334 -9.87 -9.29 14.93
N LEU A 335 -10.62 -8.49 14.18
CA LEU A 335 -10.62 -7.04 14.28
C LEU A 335 -11.72 -6.62 15.24
N TYR A 336 -11.38 -5.88 16.29
CA TYR A 336 -12.28 -5.30 17.26
C TYR A 336 -12.39 -3.80 17.02
N PRO A 337 -13.55 -3.30 16.58
CA PRO A 337 -13.80 -1.85 16.56
C PRO A 337 -13.92 -1.31 17.98
N ARG A 338 -13.73 -0.02 18.18
CA ARG A 338 -13.97 0.58 19.50
C ARG A 338 -15.47 0.78 19.81
N PRO A 339 -15.83 0.79 21.09
CA PRO A 339 -15.00 0.53 22.28
C PRO A 339 -14.69 -0.97 22.46
N PHE A 340 -13.42 -1.30 22.78
CA PHE A 340 -12.99 -2.70 22.95
C PHE A 340 -13.58 -3.34 24.21
N SER A 341 -13.73 -2.53 25.27
CA SER A 341 -14.30 -2.92 26.56
C SER A 341 -14.70 -1.66 27.32
N PRO A 342 -15.74 -1.72 28.17
CA PRO A 342 -16.09 -0.60 29.05
C PRO A 342 -14.99 -0.17 30.04
N GLN A 343 -13.91 -0.94 30.16
CA GLN A 343 -12.79 -0.68 31.06
C GLN A 343 -11.55 -0.09 30.33
N GLU A 344 -11.55 -0.04 29.00
CA GLU A 344 -10.44 0.48 28.19
C GLU A 344 -10.79 1.84 27.56
N SER A 345 -11.28 2.79 28.35
CA SER A 345 -11.70 4.12 27.90
C SER A 345 -10.57 5.17 27.91
N ASP A 346 -9.34 4.81 28.27
CA ASP A 346 -8.24 5.75 28.32
C ASP A 346 -7.75 6.10 26.91
N PRO A 347 -7.42 7.38 26.64
CA PRO A 347 -6.85 7.78 25.36
C PRO A 347 -5.53 7.02 25.11
N ILE A 348 -5.40 6.40 23.93
CA ILE A 348 -4.18 5.72 23.54
C ILE A 348 -3.14 6.80 23.20
N GLU A 349 -2.19 7.03 24.10
CA GLU A 349 -0.97 7.74 23.77
C GLU A 349 -0.05 6.77 23.02
N THR A 350 0.08 6.96 21.71
CA THR A 350 0.94 6.10 20.89
C THR A 350 2.40 6.26 21.29
N GLU A 351 3.23 5.23 21.05
CA GLU A 351 4.69 5.29 21.21
C GLU A 351 5.31 6.50 20.47
N CYS A 352 4.63 7.03 19.44
CA CYS A 352 5.01 8.23 18.70
C CYS A 352 4.52 9.53 19.35
N GLY A 353 3.87 9.50 20.53
CA GLY A 353 3.35 10.68 21.22
C GLY A 353 2.10 11.31 20.58
N VAL A 354 1.41 10.59 19.70
CA VAL A 354 0.13 11.03 19.12
C VAL A 354 -0.99 10.53 20.01
N VAL A 355 -1.75 11.45 20.58
CA VAL A 355 -3.01 11.13 21.30
C VAL A 355 -4.08 10.94 20.22
N LEU A 356 -4.61 9.73 20.10
CA LEU A 356 -5.67 9.42 19.15
C LEU A 356 -7.03 9.53 19.83
N SER A 357 -8.01 10.03 19.06
CA SER A 357 -9.41 9.99 19.50
C SER A 357 -9.88 8.53 19.54
N GLU A 358 -10.78 8.23 20.44
CA GLU A 358 -11.28 6.86 20.65
C GLU A 358 -11.89 6.24 19.37
N SER A 359 -12.48 7.05 18.48
CA SER A 359 -13.12 6.61 17.25
C SER A 359 -12.13 6.15 16.16
N ASP A 360 -10.85 6.53 16.24
CA ASP A 360 -9.93 6.39 15.11
C ASP A 360 -8.98 5.20 15.23
N VAL A 361 -9.23 4.30 16.20
CA VAL A 361 -8.36 3.15 16.51
C VAL A 361 -9.15 1.86 16.54
N ALA A 362 -8.59 0.78 16.00
CA ALA A 362 -9.09 -0.58 16.15
C ALA A 362 -7.99 -1.48 16.72
N ARG A 363 -8.38 -2.52 17.46
CA ARG A 363 -7.48 -3.57 17.94
C ARG A 363 -7.60 -4.78 17.02
N VAL A 364 -6.48 -5.41 16.71
CA VAL A 364 -6.46 -6.64 15.92
C VAL A 364 -5.68 -7.71 16.69
N GLU A 365 -6.35 -8.82 16.97
CA GLU A 365 -5.77 -10.01 17.62
C GLU A 365 -5.42 -11.05 16.56
N PHE A 366 -4.24 -11.63 16.66
CA PHE A 366 -3.74 -12.65 15.75
C PHE A 366 -4.01 -14.05 16.33
N SER A 367 -4.46 -15.00 15.50
CA SER A 367 -4.65 -16.40 15.92
C SER A 367 -3.32 -17.08 16.34
N ILE A 368 -2.21 -16.61 15.77
CA ILE A 368 -0.86 -16.98 16.14
C ILE A 368 0.00 -15.73 16.25
N PRO A 369 0.93 -15.64 17.20
CA PRO A 369 1.82 -14.49 17.32
C PRO A 369 2.63 -14.24 16.06
N LEU A 370 2.75 -12.98 15.65
CA LEU A 370 3.47 -12.55 14.47
C LEU A 370 4.82 -11.93 14.81
N PHE A 371 5.86 -12.35 14.06
CA PHE A 371 7.21 -11.80 14.21
C PHE A 371 7.32 -10.39 13.65
N ALA A 372 7.88 -9.48 14.46
CA ALA A 372 8.26 -8.13 14.08
C ALA A 372 7.10 -7.34 13.46
N VAL A 373 5.96 -7.29 14.13
CA VAL A 373 4.90 -6.35 13.83
C VAL A 373 5.45 -4.95 14.07
N THR A 374 5.43 -4.10 13.05
CA THR A 374 6.25 -2.87 13.04
C THR A 374 5.37 -1.63 13.01
N PRO A 375 5.45 -0.73 14.01
CA PRO A 375 4.78 0.57 13.97
C PRO A 375 5.12 1.37 12.71
N GLY A 376 4.08 2.00 12.10
CA GLY A 376 4.18 2.72 10.83
C GLY A 376 3.97 1.88 9.59
N GLN A 377 4.05 0.55 9.68
CA GLN A 377 3.56 -0.33 8.63
C GLN A 377 2.04 -0.38 8.65
N SER A 378 1.44 -0.86 7.57
CA SER A 378 -0.01 -1.06 7.53
C SER A 378 -0.38 -2.47 7.95
N LEU A 379 -1.51 -2.60 8.62
CA LEU A 379 -2.23 -3.85 8.72
C LEU A 379 -3.41 -3.79 7.75
N VAL A 380 -3.49 -4.77 6.84
CA VAL A 380 -4.62 -4.90 5.91
C VAL A 380 -5.39 -6.15 6.23
N PHE A 381 -6.69 -5.98 6.43
CA PHE A 381 -7.62 -7.02 6.84
C PHE A 381 -8.46 -7.49 5.65
N TYR A 382 -8.66 -8.79 5.54
CA TYR A 382 -9.35 -9.43 4.43
C TYR A 382 -10.49 -10.32 4.90
N GLN A 383 -11.55 -10.36 4.12
CA GLN A 383 -12.60 -11.38 4.18
C GLN A 383 -12.58 -12.17 2.87
N GLY A 384 -12.05 -13.39 2.91
CA GLY A 384 -11.78 -14.17 1.70
C GLY A 384 -10.82 -13.45 0.74
N SER A 385 -11.27 -13.18 -0.47
CA SER A 385 -10.46 -12.43 -1.46
C SER A 385 -10.63 -10.91 -1.38
N TYR A 386 -11.59 -10.41 -0.62
CA TYR A 386 -11.90 -8.99 -0.53
C TYR A 386 -11.08 -8.30 0.56
N VAL A 387 -10.60 -7.10 0.25
CA VAL A 387 -10.03 -6.20 1.24
C VAL A 387 -11.19 -5.64 2.06
N TYR A 388 -11.25 -6.00 3.35
CA TYR A 388 -12.24 -5.46 4.27
C TYR A 388 -11.91 -4.01 4.63
N GLY A 389 -10.64 -3.78 4.95
CA GLY A 389 -10.08 -2.47 5.30
C GLY A 389 -8.71 -2.64 5.94
N GLY A 390 -8.28 -1.63 6.68
CA GLY A 390 -7.01 -1.66 7.38
C GLY A 390 -6.68 -0.34 8.04
N GLY A 391 -5.46 -0.25 8.57
CA GLY A 391 -4.95 0.95 9.20
C GLY A 391 -3.43 0.91 9.36
N THR A 392 -2.88 2.01 9.86
CA THR A 392 -1.46 2.09 10.23
C THR A 392 -1.27 1.45 11.60
N ILE A 393 -0.30 0.56 11.74
CA ILE A 393 0.08 -0.04 13.02
C ILE A 393 0.69 1.07 13.90
N LEU A 394 0.11 1.26 15.07
CA LEU A 394 0.49 2.30 16.04
C LEU A 394 1.33 1.71 17.16
N GLU A 395 0.85 0.59 17.71
CA GLU A 395 1.43 -0.08 18.86
C GLU A 395 1.26 -1.59 18.76
N THR A 396 2.14 -2.34 19.40
CA THR A 396 2.14 -3.80 19.39
C THR A 396 1.94 -4.35 20.81
N VAL A 397 1.12 -5.40 20.93
CA VAL A 397 0.91 -6.11 22.18
C VAL A 397 1.78 -7.38 22.15
N HIS A 398 2.82 -7.38 22.97
CA HIS A 398 3.67 -8.56 23.17
C HIS A 398 3.02 -9.46 24.22
N GLY A 399 2.74 -10.72 23.89
CA GLY A 399 2.18 -11.67 24.87
C GLY A 399 3.19 -11.99 25.97
N THR A 400 2.77 -11.95 27.21
CA THR A 400 3.49 -12.60 28.32
C THR A 400 3.42 -14.11 28.08
N SER A 401 4.60 -14.73 27.82
CA SER A 401 4.86 -16.19 27.74
C SER A 401 3.78 -17.01 27.02
N LEU A 402 4.13 -17.50 25.85
CA LEU A 402 3.53 -18.72 25.32
C LEU A 402 3.83 -19.85 26.31
N ASP A 403 2.85 -20.24 27.11
CA ASP A 403 2.83 -21.59 27.65
C ASP A 403 2.60 -22.53 26.45
N ILE A 404 3.71 -23.07 25.94
CA ILE A 404 3.76 -24.14 24.96
C ILE A 404 3.78 -25.46 25.71
#